data_e2378d6cc75e779abed718debc2a9e69
#
_entry.id   e2378d6cc75e779abed718debc2a9e69
#
_cell.length_a   1.000
_cell.length_b   1.000
_cell.length_c   1.000
_cell.angle_alpha   90.00
_cell.angle_beta   90.00
_cell.angle_gamma   90.00
#
_symmetry.space_group_name_H-M   'P 1'
#
loop_
_entity.id
_entity.type
_entity.pdbx_description
1 polymer ?
#
loop_
_entity_poly.entity_id
_entity_poly.type
_entity_poly.pdbx_seq_one_letter_code
_entity_poly.pdbx_strand_id
1 'polypeptide(L)'
;MPNYTSPPDRLVFHAQVWDLVRQIPAGRVATYGQLARIIPPPGGMDPKSYRAFGPRWIGGAMAACPEGVPWQRVINAKGEISLRPGAETQRRLLEEEGVTFDERGRVDLARFGWAGPDPAWCRARGWSASGA
;
A
#
# COMPACT_ATOMS: atom_id res chain seq x y z
N MET A 1 -4.91 -16.58 22.84
CA MET A 1 -4.24 -16.08 21.64
C MET A 1 -4.91 -14.80 21.17
N PRO A 2 -4.15 -13.77 20.91
CA PRO A 2 -4.74 -12.57 20.33
C PRO A 2 -5.35 -12.88 18.96
N ASN A 3 -6.48 -12.24 18.67
CA ASN A 3 -7.13 -12.37 17.39
C ASN A 3 -6.73 -11.19 16.50
N TYR A 4 -6.00 -11.47 15.42
CA TYR A 4 -5.51 -10.44 14.51
C TYR A 4 -6.35 -10.32 13.23
N THR A 5 -7.65 -10.62 13.28
CA THR A 5 -8.51 -10.46 12.11
C THR A 5 -8.62 -9.01 11.65
N SER A 6 -8.41 -8.06 12.56
CA SER A 6 -8.30 -6.64 12.23
C SER A 6 -7.16 -6.02 13.03
N PRO A 7 -6.59 -4.89 12.54
CA PRO A 7 -5.49 -4.26 13.26
C PRO A 7 -5.95 -3.68 14.59
N PRO A 8 -5.08 -3.69 15.61
CA PRO A 8 -5.32 -2.89 16.81
C PRO A 8 -5.52 -1.44 16.39
N ASP A 9 -6.54 -0.79 16.93
CA ASP A 9 -6.93 0.58 16.56
C ASP A 9 -7.04 0.76 15.04
N ARG A 10 -8.04 0.12 14.46
CA ARG A 10 -8.25 0.10 13.01
C ARG A 10 -8.29 1.49 12.39
N LEU A 11 -8.92 2.46 13.05
CA LEU A 11 -9.05 3.81 12.50
C LEU A 11 -7.69 4.51 12.40
N VAL A 12 -6.85 4.36 13.41
CA VAL A 12 -5.49 4.92 13.39
C VAL A 12 -4.67 4.25 12.30
N PHE A 13 -4.75 2.92 12.19
CA PHE A 13 -3.99 2.20 11.17
C PHE A 13 -4.41 2.62 9.76
N HIS A 14 -5.72 2.70 9.50
CA HIS A 14 -6.21 3.14 8.19
C HIS A 14 -5.74 4.55 7.84
N ALA A 15 -5.78 5.47 8.81
CA ALA A 15 -5.30 6.84 8.56
C ALA A 15 -3.81 6.87 8.20
N GLN A 16 -3.00 6.04 8.84
CA GLN A 16 -1.58 5.91 8.52
C GLN A 16 -1.37 5.39 7.09
N VAL A 17 -2.16 4.38 6.69
CA VAL A 17 -2.09 3.83 5.34
C VAL A 17 -2.45 4.91 4.32
N TRP A 18 -3.53 5.62 4.53
CA TRP A 18 -3.97 6.66 3.58
C TRP A 18 -2.96 7.78 3.45
N ASP A 19 -2.35 8.21 4.56
CA ASP A 19 -1.29 9.24 4.55
C ASP A 19 -0.09 8.77 3.72
N LEU A 20 0.30 7.50 3.90
CA LEU A 20 1.42 6.95 3.14
C LEU A 20 1.09 6.84 1.65
N VAL A 21 -0.10 6.38 1.31
CA VAL A 21 -0.52 6.23 -0.08
C VAL A 21 -0.55 7.58 -0.81
N ARG A 22 -0.90 8.65 -0.10
CA ARG A 22 -0.87 10.00 -0.67
C ARG A 22 0.53 10.44 -1.11
N GLN A 23 1.58 9.79 -0.60
CA GLN A 23 2.95 10.10 -0.98
C GLN A 23 3.37 9.45 -2.30
N ILE A 24 2.62 8.46 -2.79
CA ILE A 24 2.93 7.78 -4.06
C ILE A 24 2.65 8.75 -5.21
N PRO A 25 3.67 9.13 -6.01
CA PRO A 25 3.41 10.05 -7.11
C PRO A 25 2.69 9.39 -8.28
N ALA A 26 2.06 10.19 -9.13
CA ALA A 26 1.43 9.69 -10.35
C ALA A 26 2.47 9.00 -11.22
N GLY A 27 2.09 7.87 -11.83
CA GLY A 27 2.98 7.09 -12.66
C GLY A 27 3.83 6.08 -11.89
N ARG A 28 3.63 5.97 -10.58
CA ARG A 28 4.32 4.98 -9.75
C ARG A 28 3.29 4.11 -9.03
N VAL A 29 3.72 2.89 -8.68
CA VAL A 29 2.88 1.95 -7.94
C VAL A 29 3.63 1.42 -6.72
N ALA A 30 2.88 1.11 -5.68
CA ALA A 30 3.39 0.42 -4.49
C ALA A 30 2.64 -0.90 -4.33
N THR A 31 3.26 -1.85 -3.66
CA THR A 31 2.59 -3.11 -3.33
C THR A 31 2.08 -3.08 -1.89
N TYR A 32 1.09 -3.90 -1.60
CA TYR A 32 0.58 -4.04 -0.23
C TYR A 32 1.70 -4.39 0.74
N GLY A 33 2.61 -5.28 0.33
CA GLY A 33 3.74 -5.68 1.16
C GLY A 33 4.72 -4.54 1.42
N GLN A 34 4.97 -3.69 0.42
CA GLN A 34 5.83 -2.53 0.58
C GLN A 34 5.25 -1.57 1.63
N LEU A 35 3.96 -1.28 1.54
CA LEU A 35 3.32 -0.38 2.50
C LEU A 35 3.37 -0.95 3.91
N ALA A 36 3.15 -2.26 4.05
CA ALA A 36 3.22 -2.92 5.36
C ALA A 36 4.63 -2.85 5.96
N ARG A 37 5.68 -2.88 5.13
CA ARG A 37 7.06 -2.75 5.61
C ARG A 37 7.38 -1.33 6.09
N ILE A 38 6.77 -0.33 5.49
CA ILE A 38 7.02 1.08 5.83
C ILE A 38 6.27 1.46 7.10
N ILE A 39 5.02 1.06 7.25
CA ILE A 39 4.22 1.36 8.43
C ILE A 39 4.66 0.44 9.57
N PRO A 40 5.02 0.98 10.74
CA PRO A 40 5.45 0.12 11.86
C PRO A 40 4.28 -0.72 12.39
N PRO A 41 4.58 -1.88 13.02
CA PRO A 41 3.55 -2.71 13.61
C PRO A 41 2.71 -1.91 14.61
N PRO A 42 1.37 -1.97 14.49
CA PRO A 42 0.51 -1.22 15.39
C PRO A 42 0.41 -1.87 16.77
N GLY A 43 0.19 -1.05 17.79
CA GLY A 43 -0.23 -1.51 19.12
C GLY A 43 0.69 -2.48 19.82
N GLY A 44 2.02 -2.42 19.59
CA GLY A 44 2.95 -3.35 20.23
C GLY A 44 2.95 -4.75 19.65
N MET A 45 2.33 -4.94 18.50
CA MET A 45 2.30 -6.20 17.78
C MET A 45 3.71 -6.65 17.39
N ASP A 46 4.01 -7.94 17.49
CA ASP A 46 5.32 -8.45 17.13
C ASP A 46 5.52 -8.41 15.60
N PRO A 47 6.76 -8.19 15.12
CA PRO A 47 7.02 -8.06 13.68
C PRO A 47 6.64 -9.29 12.86
N LYS A 48 6.77 -10.50 13.44
CA LYS A 48 6.43 -11.72 12.72
C LYS A 48 4.94 -11.80 12.42
N SER A 49 4.10 -11.51 13.41
CA SER A 49 2.65 -11.50 13.23
C SER A 49 2.24 -10.39 12.26
N TYR A 50 2.88 -9.24 12.38
CA TYR A 50 2.59 -8.13 11.48
C TYR A 50 2.92 -8.45 10.02
N ARG A 51 4.03 -9.14 9.76
CA ARG A 51 4.36 -9.56 8.40
C ARG A 51 3.30 -10.50 7.81
N ALA A 52 2.67 -11.31 8.65
CA ALA A 52 1.63 -12.24 8.21
C ALA A 52 0.31 -11.51 7.90
N PHE A 53 -0.08 -10.52 8.71
CA PHE A 53 -1.39 -9.88 8.61
C PHE A 53 -1.35 -8.50 7.95
N GLY A 54 -0.20 -7.84 7.96
CA GLY A 54 -0.07 -6.46 7.49
C GLY A 54 -0.59 -6.21 6.08
N PRO A 55 -0.18 -7.00 5.06
CA PRO A 55 -0.67 -6.75 3.70
C PRO A 55 -2.18 -6.89 3.58
N ARG A 56 -2.81 -7.81 4.31
CA ARG A 56 -4.26 -7.96 4.33
C ARG A 56 -4.93 -6.73 4.95
N TRP A 57 -4.34 -6.21 6.02
CA TRP A 57 -4.88 -5.01 6.68
C TRP A 57 -4.73 -3.76 5.82
N ILE A 58 -3.63 -3.67 5.06
CA ILE A 58 -3.48 -2.62 4.05
C ILE A 58 -4.62 -2.73 3.03
N GLY A 59 -4.93 -3.94 2.57
CA GLY A 59 -6.05 -4.17 1.65
C GLY A 59 -7.37 -3.68 2.22
N GLY A 60 -7.62 -3.90 3.51
CA GLY A 60 -8.81 -3.40 4.19
C GLY A 60 -8.87 -1.88 4.21
N ALA A 61 -7.74 -1.23 4.47
CA ALA A 61 -7.66 0.24 4.44
C ALA A 61 -7.91 0.78 3.03
N MET A 62 -7.42 0.09 2.01
CA MET A 62 -7.63 0.51 0.62
C MET A 62 -9.09 0.36 0.21
N ALA A 63 -9.78 -0.68 0.70
CA ALA A 63 -11.20 -0.86 0.43
C ALA A 63 -12.06 0.23 1.06
N ALA A 64 -11.57 0.87 2.13
CA ALA A 64 -12.27 1.92 2.86
C ALA A 64 -11.74 3.32 2.55
N CYS A 65 -10.99 3.48 1.46
CA CYS A 65 -10.33 4.75 1.11
C CYS A 65 -11.32 5.90 0.95
N PRO A 66 -11.06 7.05 1.60
CA PRO A 66 -11.82 8.26 1.30
C PRO A 66 -11.40 8.88 -0.03
N GLU A 67 -12.17 9.87 -0.49
CA GLU A 67 -11.80 10.63 -1.68
C GLU A 67 -10.45 11.31 -1.49
N GLY A 68 -9.72 11.48 -2.58
CA GLY A 68 -8.43 12.17 -2.56
C GLY A 68 -7.24 11.28 -2.26
N VAL A 69 -7.47 10.00 -1.92
CA VAL A 69 -6.38 9.03 -1.77
C VAL A 69 -6.19 8.33 -3.11
N PRO A 70 -4.97 8.33 -3.68
CA PRO A 70 -4.72 7.69 -4.98
C PRO A 70 -4.65 6.16 -4.84
N TRP A 71 -5.77 5.55 -4.50
CA TRP A 71 -5.89 4.12 -4.21
C TRP A 71 -5.44 3.23 -5.38
N GLN A 72 -5.57 3.73 -6.62
CA GLN A 72 -5.21 2.99 -7.81
C GLN A 72 -3.72 2.66 -7.87
N ARG A 73 -2.90 3.36 -7.11
CA ARG A 73 -1.44 3.19 -7.10
C ARG A 73 -0.96 2.07 -6.19
N VAL A 74 -1.88 1.28 -5.61
CA VAL A 74 -1.53 0.14 -4.75
C VAL A 74 -1.99 -1.14 -5.42
N ILE A 75 -1.03 -2.04 -5.68
CA ILE A 75 -1.27 -3.31 -6.38
C ILE A 75 -0.62 -4.47 -5.61
N ASN A 76 -0.78 -5.70 -6.10
CA ASN A 76 -0.22 -6.86 -5.41
C ASN A 76 1.27 -7.07 -5.76
N ALA A 77 1.91 -7.98 -5.04
CA ALA A 77 3.34 -8.25 -5.18
C ALA A 77 3.74 -8.82 -6.55
N LYS A 78 2.78 -9.33 -7.30
CA LYS A 78 3.03 -9.84 -8.66
C LYS A 78 2.98 -8.74 -9.71
N GLY A 79 2.70 -7.50 -9.31
CA GLY A 79 2.50 -6.40 -10.25
C GLY A 79 1.12 -6.41 -10.90
N GLU A 80 0.17 -7.13 -10.32
CA GLU A 80 -1.18 -7.27 -10.87
C GLU A 80 -2.19 -6.51 -10.04
N ILE A 81 -3.26 -6.08 -10.70
CA ILE A 81 -4.44 -5.55 -10.02
C ILE A 81 -5.24 -6.75 -9.52
N SER A 82 -5.59 -6.75 -8.24
CA SER A 82 -6.41 -7.82 -7.67
C SER A 82 -7.80 -7.82 -8.31
N LEU A 83 -8.28 -9.02 -8.67
CA LEU A 83 -9.59 -9.16 -9.28
C LEU A 83 -10.68 -8.85 -8.26
N ARG A 84 -11.43 -7.79 -8.52
CA ARG A 84 -12.54 -7.33 -7.67
C ARG A 84 -13.31 -6.26 -8.43
N PRO A 85 -14.52 -5.87 -7.98
CA PRO A 85 -15.23 -4.74 -8.57
C PRO A 85 -14.32 -3.50 -8.54
N GLY A 86 -14.23 -2.79 -9.66
CA GLY A 86 -13.39 -1.61 -9.78
C GLY A 86 -12.00 -1.88 -10.36
N ALA A 87 -11.63 -3.15 -10.62
CA ALA A 87 -10.32 -3.46 -11.20
C ALA A 87 -10.09 -2.80 -12.55
N GLU A 88 -11.11 -2.73 -13.39
CA GLU A 88 -11.00 -2.07 -14.69
C GLU A 88 -10.77 -0.57 -14.55
N THR A 89 -11.46 0.05 -13.60
CA THR A 89 -11.27 1.47 -13.30
C THR A 89 -9.85 1.74 -12.80
N GLN A 90 -9.35 0.87 -11.93
CA GLN A 90 -7.99 1.00 -11.41
C GLN A 90 -6.96 0.94 -12.53
N ARG A 91 -7.11 -0.02 -13.44
CA ARG A 91 -6.20 -0.15 -14.59
C ARG A 91 -6.23 1.10 -15.46
N ARG A 92 -7.44 1.58 -15.78
CA ARG A 92 -7.59 2.77 -16.61
C ARG A 92 -6.93 3.99 -15.98
N LEU A 93 -7.12 4.19 -14.67
CA LEU A 93 -6.50 5.30 -13.96
C LEU A 93 -4.98 5.22 -14.02
N LEU A 94 -4.41 4.03 -13.84
CA LEU A 94 -2.96 3.85 -13.93
C LEU A 94 -2.45 4.09 -15.34
N GLU A 95 -3.16 3.61 -16.36
CA GLU A 95 -2.78 3.84 -17.76
C GLU A 95 -2.82 5.33 -18.09
N GLU A 96 -3.78 6.07 -17.57
CA GLU A 96 -3.83 7.52 -17.72
C GLU A 96 -2.63 8.23 -17.09
N GLU A 97 -2.02 7.63 -16.07
CA GLU A 97 -0.81 8.14 -15.43
C GLU A 97 0.47 7.72 -16.14
N GLY A 98 0.36 6.93 -17.21
CA GLY A 98 1.51 6.47 -17.97
C GLY A 98 2.05 5.10 -17.56
N VAL A 99 1.37 4.40 -16.64
CA VAL A 99 1.76 3.05 -16.26
C VAL A 99 1.31 2.08 -17.35
N THR A 100 2.20 1.18 -17.76
CA THR A 100 1.90 0.20 -18.81
C THR A 100 1.80 -1.20 -18.21
N PHE A 101 0.96 -2.03 -18.83
CA PHE A 101 0.73 -3.41 -18.44
C PHE A 101 1.21 -4.31 -19.58
N ASP A 102 1.83 -5.44 -19.23
CA ASP A 102 2.25 -6.41 -20.23
C ASP A 102 1.08 -7.29 -20.68
N GLU A 103 1.37 -8.29 -21.53
CA GLU A 103 0.36 -9.20 -22.06
C GLU A 103 -0.40 -9.98 -20.99
N ARG A 104 0.22 -10.15 -19.81
CA ARG A 104 -0.38 -10.85 -18.68
C ARG A 104 -1.10 -9.93 -17.71
N GLY A 105 -1.16 -8.63 -18.04
CA GLY A 105 -1.78 -7.66 -17.16
C GLY A 105 -0.91 -7.28 -15.97
N ARG A 106 0.41 -7.39 -16.10
CA ARG A 106 1.35 -7.07 -15.03
C ARG A 106 2.10 -5.77 -15.29
N VAL A 107 2.33 -5.03 -14.21
CA VAL A 107 3.17 -3.84 -14.23
C VAL A 107 4.61 -4.26 -13.97
N ASP A 108 5.55 -3.68 -14.71
CA ASP A 108 6.98 -3.88 -14.46
C ASP A 108 7.36 -3.08 -13.20
N LEU A 109 7.47 -3.77 -12.08
CA LEU A 109 7.78 -3.13 -10.79
C LEU A 109 9.18 -2.53 -10.76
N ALA A 110 10.11 -3.03 -11.57
CA ALA A 110 11.44 -2.43 -11.66
C ALA A 110 11.38 -1.04 -12.29
N ARG A 111 10.45 -0.84 -13.21
CA ARG A 111 10.28 0.43 -13.91
C ARG A 111 9.33 1.40 -13.21
N PHE A 112 8.19 0.90 -12.75
CA PHE A 112 7.11 1.72 -12.19
C PHE A 112 7.00 1.67 -10.68
N GLY A 113 7.76 0.79 -10.00
CA GLY A 113 7.71 0.68 -8.56
C GLY A 113 8.14 1.96 -7.87
N TRP A 114 7.42 2.33 -6.83
CA TRP A 114 7.74 3.49 -6.01
C TRP A 114 8.92 3.17 -5.09
N ALA A 115 9.86 4.11 -4.98
CA ALA A 115 11.03 3.91 -4.13
C ALA A 115 10.75 4.11 -2.63
N GLY A 116 9.55 4.57 -2.29
CA GLY A 116 9.17 4.86 -0.92
C GLY A 116 9.13 6.36 -0.65
N PRO A 117 8.63 6.76 0.53
CA PRO A 117 8.52 8.17 0.88
C PRO A 117 9.90 8.77 1.20
N ASP A 118 9.95 10.10 1.21
CA ASP A 118 11.14 10.82 1.66
C ASP A 118 11.48 10.38 3.10
N PRO A 119 12.75 10.06 3.39
CA PRO A 119 13.16 9.69 4.75
C PRO A 119 12.78 10.73 5.81
N ALA A 120 12.79 12.02 5.46
CA ALA A 120 12.38 13.07 6.39
C ALA A 120 10.89 12.97 6.73
N TRP A 121 10.06 12.58 5.75
CA TRP A 121 8.63 12.35 5.98
C TRP A 121 8.40 11.21 6.98
N CYS A 122 9.16 10.13 6.87
CA CYS A 122 9.10 9.01 7.82
C CYS A 122 9.56 9.42 9.21
N ARG A 123 10.68 10.15 9.29
CA ARG A 123 11.22 10.60 10.60
C ARG A 123 10.25 11.51 11.33
N ALA A 124 9.55 12.39 10.62
CA ALA A 124 8.56 13.28 11.21
C ALA A 124 7.41 12.51 11.87
N ARG A 125 7.20 11.26 11.47
CA ARG A 125 6.16 10.38 12.03
C ARG A 125 6.71 9.36 13.03
N GLY A 126 8.00 9.38 13.29
CA GLY A 126 8.65 8.39 14.13
C GLY A 126 8.76 7.02 13.49
N TRP A 127 8.70 6.94 12.16
CA TRP A 127 8.81 5.68 11.42
C TRP A 127 10.25 5.48 10.94
N SER A 128 10.63 4.21 10.76
CA SER A 128 11.91 3.88 10.17
C SER A 128 11.96 4.34 8.71
N ALA A 129 13.06 5.01 8.33
CA ALA A 129 13.22 5.51 6.97
C ALA A 129 13.49 4.38 5.97
N SER A 130 13.96 3.21 6.42
CA SER A 130 14.35 2.16 5.48
C SER A 130 13.16 1.53 4.78
N GLY A 131 12.10 1.20 5.48
CA GLY A 131 10.90 0.59 4.90
C GLY A 131 11.17 -0.71 4.12
N ALA A 132 12.35 -1.21 4.20
CA ALA A 132 12.77 -2.34 3.39
C ALA A 132 12.80 -3.64 4.18
#